data_f17e5a83d08d9cca704dbb55d5a0e212
#
_entry.id   f17e5a83d08d9cca704dbb55d5a0e212
#
_cell.length_a   1.000
_cell.length_b   1.000
_cell.length_c   1.000
_cell.angle_alpha   90.00
_cell.angle_beta   90.00
_cell.angle_gamma   90.00
#
_symmetry.space_group_name_H-M   'P 1'
#
loop_
_entity.id
_entity.type
_entity.pdbx_description
1 polymer ?
#
loop_
_entity_poly.entity_id
_entity_poly.type
_entity_poly.pdbx_seq_one_letter_code
_entity_poly.pdbx_strand_id
1 'polypeptide(L)'
;MAVYTDVSGEDLAAFLADYDLGAMLSLKGIAEGVENSNYLLHTQNSYFILTLYEKRVNEADLPFFIGLMEHLATRGLNCPQPVKNRRGEALGRVAGRPAAMVTFLDGMWPRRQTAGQCAEVGAADADLHMAGEGFALSRPNALSIAAWRPLFQSAAARADTVQPGLARFVEQELDWLERNWPTGLPQGVIHADLFPDNVFFIGNKLSTAQLLTSDGVR
;
A
#
# COMPACT_ATOMS: atom_id res chain seq x y z
N MET A 1 -1.56 -6.45 -16.77
CA MET A 1 -0.10 -6.47 -16.73
C MET A 1 0.31 -5.31 -15.84
N ALA A 2 0.80 -5.60 -14.64
CA ALA A 2 1.06 -4.57 -13.62
C ALA A 2 2.56 -4.23 -13.45
N VAL A 3 3.38 -4.53 -14.45
CA VAL A 3 4.76 -4.03 -14.54
C VAL A 3 4.78 -2.97 -15.61
N TYR A 4 5.03 -1.72 -15.21
CA TYR A 4 5.07 -0.55 -16.11
C TYR A 4 6.50 -0.17 -16.50
N THR A 5 7.46 -0.42 -15.63
CA THR A 5 8.88 -0.15 -15.84
C THR A 5 9.65 -1.45 -15.80
N ASP A 6 10.23 -1.87 -16.93
CA ASP A 6 11.11 -3.02 -16.99
C ASP A 6 12.45 -2.70 -16.30
N VAL A 7 12.97 -3.66 -15.53
CA VAL A 7 14.23 -3.56 -14.84
C VAL A 7 15.27 -4.42 -15.55
N SER A 8 16.31 -3.82 -16.09
CA SER A 8 17.43 -4.55 -16.68
C SER A 8 18.27 -5.25 -15.62
N GLY A 9 18.96 -6.32 -16.02
CA GLY A 9 19.91 -6.98 -15.11
C GLY A 9 21.02 -6.06 -14.61
N GLU A 10 21.44 -5.08 -15.41
CA GLU A 10 22.46 -4.08 -15.08
C GLU A 10 21.95 -3.09 -14.04
N ASP A 11 20.75 -2.52 -14.23
CA ASP A 11 20.12 -1.60 -13.27
C ASP A 11 19.91 -2.28 -11.92
N LEU A 12 19.44 -3.52 -11.95
CA LEU A 12 19.23 -4.29 -10.73
C LEU A 12 20.54 -4.61 -10.02
N ALA A 13 21.57 -5.04 -10.75
CA ALA A 13 22.87 -5.33 -10.18
C ALA A 13 23.50 -4.07 -9.54
N ALA A 14 23.39 -2.92 -10.21
CA ALA A 14 23.86 -1.66 -9.68
C ALA A 14 23.13 -1.27 -8.39
N PHE A 15 21.81 -1.44 -8.35
CA PHE A 15 21.02 -1.18 -7.16
C PHE A 15 21.40 -2.11 -6.00
N LEU A 16 21.50 -3.42 -6.26
CA LEU A 16 21.79 -4.44 -5.24
C LEU A 16 23.23 -4.37 -4.71
N ALA A 17 24.15 -3.74 -5.45
CA ALA A 17 25.52 -3.56 -5.02
C ALA A 17 25.66 -2.82 -3.68
N ASP A 18 24.66 -2.00 -3.32
CA ASP A 18 24.63 -1.27 -2.05
C ASP A 18 24.03 -2.07 -0.89
N TYR A 19 23.60 -3.34 -1.11
CA TYR A 19 22.91 -4.16 -0.11
C TYR A 19 23.72 -5.42 0.23
N ASP A 20 23.49 -5.98 1.43
CA ASP A 20 24.08 -7.25 1.90
C ASP A 20 23.04 -8.40 1.83
N LEU A 21 22.57 -8.70 0.61
CA LEU A 21 21.50 -9.68 0.41
C LEU A 21 21.98 -11.00 -0.24
N GLY A 22 23.27 -11.15 -0.44
CA GLY A 22 23.83 -12.26 -1.22
C GLY A 22 23.61 -12.08 -2.73
N ALA A 23 24.04 -13.05 -3.52
CA ALA A 23 23.87 -12.99 -4.96
C ALA A 23 22.38 -13.11 -5.36
N MET A 24 21.99 -12.34 -6.35
CA MET A 24 20.67 -12.45 -6.98
C MET A 24 20.54 -13.78 -7.72
N LEU A 25 19.45 -14.50 -7.49
CA LEU A 25 19.12 -15.75 -8.18
C LEU A 25 18.05 -15.58 -9.23
N SER A 26 17.01 -14.76 -8.96
CA SER A 26 15.96 -14.45 -9.94
C SER A 26 15.21 -13.16 -9.60
N LEU A 27 14.65 -12.53 -10.64
CA LEU A 27 13.68 -11.45 -10.54
C LEU A 27 12.45 -11.81 -11.36
N LYS A 28 11.25 -11.68 -10.78
CA LYS A 28 9.98 -11.94 -11.49
C LYS A 28 9.03 -10.80 -11.25
N GLY A 29 8.49 -10.21 -12.32
CA GLY A 29 7.42 -9.23 -12.24
C GLY A 29 6.16 -9.84 -11.64
N ILE A 30 5.53 -9.11 -10.72
CA ILE A 30 4.25 -9.46 -10.12
C ILE A 30 3.16 -8.78 -10.96
N ALA A 31 2.24 -9.57 -11.51
CA ALA A 31 1.19 -9.08 -12.41
C ALA A 31 0.04 -8.35 -11.69
N GLU A 32 0.04 -8.36 -10.38
CA GLU A 32 -0.97 -7.78 -9.51
C GLU A 32 -0.57 -6.36 -9.06
N GLY A 33 -1.58 -5.51 -8.87
CA GLY A 33 -1.38 -4.09 -8.56
C GLY A 33 -1.60 -3.18 -9.77
N VAL A 34 -2.09 -1.96 -9.53
CA VAL A 34 -2.48 -1.02 -10.61
C VAL A 34 -1.67 0.28 -10.61
N GLU A 35 -0.79 0.49 -9.64
CA GLU A 35 -0.10 1.76 -9.46
C GLU A 35 1.42 1.68 -9.53
N ASN A 36 2.01 0.59 -9.07
CA ASN A 36 3.45 0.41 -8.97
C ASN A 36 3.91 -0.83 -9.72
N SER A 37 5.19 -0.85 -10.12
CA SER A 37 5.82 -2.06 -10.65
C SER A 37 6.40 -2.85 -9.49
N ASN A 38 5.85 -4.02 -9.23
CA ASN A 38 6.28 -4.91 -8.16
C ASN A 38 7.02 -6.13 -8.71
N TYR A 39 8.09 -6.52 -8.04
CA TYR A 39 8.91 -7.65 -8.42
C TYR A 39 9.18 -8.55 -7.21
N LEU A 40 9.06 -9.85 -7.40
CA LEU A 40 9.60 -10.85 -6.48
C LEU A 40 11.09 -11.02 -6.80
N LEU A 41 11.93 -10.58 -5.88
CA LEU A 41 13.38 -10.74 -5.92
C LEU A 41 13.76 -11.94 -5.06
N HIS A 42 14.46 -12.91 -5.64
CA HIS A 42 15.05 -14.03 -4.93
C HIS A 42 16.58 -13.88 -4.90
N THR A 43 17.14 -13.90 -3.73
CA THR A 43 18.60 -13.89 -3.49
C THR A 43 19.03 -15.16 -2.79
N GLN A 44 20.33 -15.35 -2.62
CA GLN A 44 20.86 -16.48 -1.83
C GLN A 44 20.36 -16.49 -0.38
N ASN A 45 20.06 -15.32 0.19
CA ASN A 45 19.70 -15.19 1.59
C ASN A 45 18.19 -15.27 1.84
N SER A 46 17.35 -14.73 0.94
CA SER A 46 15.90 -14.68 1.15
C SER A 46 15.14 -14.22 -0.09
N TYR A 47 13.82 -14.07 0.08
CA TYR A 47 12.91 -13.43 -0.87
C TYR A 47 12.56 -12.02 -0.40
N PHE A 48 12.41 -11.12 -1.36
CA PHE A 48 12.05 -9.71 -1.13
C PHE A 48 11.04 -9.26 -2.16
N ILE A 49 10.27 -8.23 -1.82
CA ILE A 49 9.49 -7.48 -2.80
C ILE A 49 10.24 -6.19 -3.11
N LEU A 50 10.59 -6.03 -4.38
CA LEU A 50 11.12 -4.77 -4.91
C LEU A 50 9.97 -4.01 -5.57
N THR A 51 9.65 -2.83 -5.05
CA THR A 51 8.62 -1.93 -5.57
C THR A 51 9.28 -0.73 -6.23
N LEU A 52 8.94 -0.48 -7.50
CA LEU A 52 9.25 0.76 -8.20
C LEU A 52 8.01 1.63 -8.17
N TYR A 53 8.14 2.82 -7.61
CA TYR A 53 7.04 3.79 -7.52
C TYR A 53 6.89 4.53 -8.85
N GLU A 54 5.72 4.39 -9.45
CA GLU A 54 5.42 4.96 -10.76
C GLU A 54 4.91 6.40 -10.66
N LYS A 55 4.57 7.02 -11.79
CA LYS A 55 4.28 8.45 -11.92
C LYS A 55 3.14 8.98 -11.04
N ARG A 56 2.25 8.12 -10.55
CA ARG A 56 1.11 8.53 -9.71
C ARG A 56 1.48 8.73 -8.25
N VAL A 57 2.60 8.19 -7.82
CA VAL A 57 3.05 8.31 -6.42
C VAL A 57 3.84 9.60 -6.26
N ASN A 58 3.46 10.39 -5.26
CA ASN A 58 4.24 11.55 -4.86
C ASN A 58 5.48 11.07 -4.07
N GLU A 59 6.67 11.30 -4.60
CA GLU A 59 7.92 10.91 -3.93
C GLU A 59 8.04 11.48 -2.51
N ALA A 60 7.46 12.65 -2.25
CA ALA A 60 7.47 13.26 -0.92
C ALA A 60 6.70 12.45 0.14
N ASP A 61 5.78 11.57 -0.28
CA ASP A 61 5.01 10.71 0.61
C ASP A 61 5.74 9.39 0.96
N LEU A 62 6.77 9.01 0.20
CA LEU A 62 7.47 7.74 0.41
C LEU A 62 8.09 7.60 1.81
N PRO A 63 8.70 8.63 2.41
CA PRO A 63 9.18 8.54 3.79
C PRO A 63 8.09 8.21 4.82
N PHE A 64 6.84 8.65 4.57
CA PHE A 64 5.70 8.29 5.44
C PHE A 64 5.45 6.78 5.40
N PHE A 65 5.35 6.16 4.22
CA PHE A 65 5.07 4.73 4.09
C PHE A 65 6.19 3.86 4.65
N ILE A 66 7.44 4.20 4.32
CA ILE A 66 8.61 3.47 4.81
C ILE A 66 8.72 3.59 6.34
N GLY A 67 8.63 4.79 6.87
CA GLY A 67 8.70 5.04 8.32
C GLY A 67 7.55 4.39 9.08
N LEU A 68 6.34 4.33 8.48
CA LEU A 68 5.21 3.65 9.09
C LEU A 68 5.45 2.15 9.23
N MET A 69 5.92 1.48 8.19
CA MET A 69 6.25 0.04 8.26
C MET A 69 7.29 -0.25 9.35
N GLU A 70 8.33 0.57 9.45
CA GLU A 70 9.34 0.46 10.52
C GLU A 70 8.71 0.67 11.91
N HIS A 71 7.88 1.70 12.06
CA HIS A 71 7.20 2.00 13.32
C HIS A 71 6.30 0.85 13.76
N LEU A 72 5.46 0.33 12.87
CA LEU A 72 4.55 -0.78 13.16
C LEU A 72 5.30 -2.06 13.51
N ALA A 73 6.39 -2.37 12.79
CA ALA A 73 7.23 -3.52 13.10
C ALA A 73 7.89 -3.43 14.49
N THR A 74 8.35 -2.24 14.90
CA THR A 74 8.90 -2.03 16.26
C THR A 74 7.85 -2.18 17.37
N ARG A 75 6.57 -2.06 17.03
CA ARG A 75 5.43 -2.28 17.91
C ARG A 75 4.91 -3.72 17.89
N GLY A 76 5.62 -4.62 17.18
CA GLY A 76 5.32 -6.05 17.12
C GLY A 76 4.28 -6.45 16.06
N LEU A 77 3.87 -5.53 15.20
CA LEU A 77 2.97 -5.86 14.10
C LEU A 77 3.72 -6.65 13.02
N ASN A 78 3.15 -7.78 12.59
CA ASN A 78 3.69 -8.55 11.49
C ASN A 78 3.37 -7.89 10.14
N CYS A 79 4.28 -7.07 9.65
CA CYS A 79 4.16 -6.38 8.38
C CYS A 79 5.47 -6.46 7.59
N PRO A 80 5.45 -6.24 6.26
CA PRO A 80 6.67 -6.13 5.48
C PRO A 80 7.60 -5.07 6.05
N GLN A 81 8.88 -5.40 6.20
CA GLN A 81 9.88 -4.49 6.76
C GLN A 81 10.78 -3.93 5.66
N PRO A 82 11.00 -2.61 5.63
CA PRO A 82 11.93 -2.01 4.68
C PRO A 82 13.35 -2.53 4.87
N VAL A 83 13.97 -2.91 3.76
CA VAL A 83 15.37 -3.36 3.73
C VAL A 83 16.27 -2.16 3.46
N LYS A 84 17.19 -1.89 4.39
CA LYS A 84 18.12 -0.77 4.26
C LYS A 84 19.40 -1.19 3.53
N ASN A 85 19.91 -0.28 2.73
CA ASN A 85 21.23 -0.42 2.12
C ASN A 85 22.34 -0.21 3.18
N ARG A 86 23.62 -0.39 2.79
CA ARG A 86 24.78 -0.21 3.68
C ARG A 86 24.92 1.20 4.26
N ARG A 87 24.22 2.18 3.68
CA ARG A 87 24.17 3.56 4.22
C ARG A 87 23.01 3.79 5.18
N GLY A 88 22.17 2.76 5.42
CA GLY A 88 20.99 2.87 6.27
C GLY A 88 19.77 3.46 5.59
N GLU A 89 19.78 3.59 4.26
CA GLU A 89 18.68 4.15 3.46
C GLU A 89 17.77 3.03 2.96
N ALA A 90 16.46 3.17 3.14
CA ALA A 90 15.45 2.23 2.65
C ALA A 90 14.92 2.60 1.25
N LEU A 91 15.08 3.86 0.84
CA LEU A 91 14.71 4.34 -0.48
C LEU A 91 15.93 4.47 -1.37
N GLY A 92 15.80 4.04 -2.62
CA GLY A 92 16.80 4.16 -3.66
C GLY A 92 16.17 4.44 -5.02
N ARG A 93 16.91 4.18 -6.11
CA ARG A 93 16.41 4.31 -7.48
C ARG A 93 16.82 3.11 -8.33
N VAL A 94 15.87 2.62 -9.14
CA VAL A 94 16.08 1.57 -10.14
C VAL A 94 15.42 2.02 -11.44
N ALA A 95 16.11 1.90 -12.56
CA ALA A 95 15.61 2.33 -13.88
C ALA A 95 15.02 3.76 -13.86
N GLY A 96 15.65 4.68 -13.11
CA GLY A 96 15.20 6.06 -12.97
C GLY A 96 13.98 6.29 -12.07
N ARG A 97 13.41 5.23 -11.48
CA ARG A 97 12.26 5.31 -10.57
C ARG A 97 12.70 5.23 -9.11
N PRO A 98 12.01 5.94 -8.20
CA PRO A 98 12.14 5.67 -6.78
C PRO A 98 11.78 4.22 -6.51
N ALA A 99 12.54 3.57 -5.66
CA ALA A 99 12.35 2.16 -5.36
C ALA A 99 12.61 1.87 -3.88
N ALA A 100 11.90 0.88 -3.36
CA ALA A 100 12.14 0.30 -2.05
C ALA A 100 12.09 -1.22 -2.13
N MET A 101 12.89 -1.86 -1.27
CA MET A 101 12.76 -3.29 -1.00
C MET A 101 12.14 -3.50 0.37
N VAL A 102 11.27 -4.52 0.45
CA VAL A 102 10.74 -4.99 1.72
C VAL A 102 10.89 -6.51 1.84
N THR A 103 10.86 -7.00 3.07
CA THR A 103 10.85 -8.44 3.34
C THR A 103 9.60 -9.08 2.72
N PHE A 104 9.78 -10.26 2.13
CA PHE A 104 8.67 -11.09 1.68
C PHE A 104 8.04 -11.79 2.88
N LEU A 105 6.72 -11.78 2.93
CA LEU A 105 5.95 -12.52 3.92
C LEU A 105 5.10 -13.58 3.23
N ASP A 106 5.14 -14.80 3.76
CA ASP A 106 4.38 -15.93 3.23
C ASP A 106 2.88 -15.76 3.49
N GLY A 107 2.07 -16.23 2.56
CA GLY A 107 0.63 -16.26 2.70
C GLY A 107 -0.09 -16.35 1.37
N MET A 108 -1.38 -16.62 1.45
CA MET A 108 -2.28 -16.64 0.30
C MET A 108 -3.55 -15.84 0.63
N TRP A 109 -4.00 -15.03 -0.32
CA TRP A 109 -5.30 -14.37 -0.18
C TRP A 109 -6.45 -15.36 -0.48
N PRO A 110 -7.52 -15.38 0.34
CA PRO A 110 -8.62 -16.30 0.16
C PRO A 110 -9.58 -15.79 -0.93
N ARG A 111 -9.94 -16.65 -1.89
CA ARG A 111 -10.96 -16.30 -2.91
C ARG A 111 -12.35 -16.07 -2.31
N ARG A 112 -12.66 -16.76 -1.20
CA ARG A 112 -13.90 -16.60 -0.44
C ARG A 112 -13.54 -16.53 1.04
N GLN A 113 -13.87 -15.42 1.65
CA GLN A 113 -13.58 -15.17 3.06
C GLN A 113 -14.58 -15.92 3.95
N THR A 114 -14.07 -16.45 5.04
CA THR A 114 -14.90 -16.99 6.12
C THR A 114 -15.12 -15.93 7.21
N ALA A 115 -16.16 -16.09 8.01
CA ALA A 115 -16.40 -15.20 9.16
C ALA A 115 -15.20 -15.18 10.14
N GLY A 116 -14.52 -16.33 10.32
CA GLY A 116 -13.30 -16.41 11.13
C GLY A 116 -12.16 -15.56 10.55
N GLN A 117 -11.94 -15.62 9.24
CA GLN A 117 -10.93 -14.77 8.58
C GLN A 117 -11.26 -13.27 8.67
N CYS A 118 -12.54 -12.90 8.53
CA CYS A 118 -12.94 -11.50 8.74
C CYS A 118 -12.70 -11.05 10.19
N ALA A 119 -12.91 -11.92 11.17
CA ALA A 119 -12.61 -11.61 12.57
C ALA A 119 -11.11 -11.41 12.81
N GLU A 120 -10.24 -12.25 12.21
CA GLU A 120 -8.78 -12.10 12.27
C GLU A 120 -8.34 -10.74 11.66
N VAL A 121 -8.90 -10.37 10.49
CA VAL A 121 -8.60 -9.08 9.86
C VAL A 121 -9.04 -7.91 10.73
N GLY A 122 -10.25 -7.98 11.32
CA GLY A 122 -10.73 -6.92 12.20
C GLY A 122 -9.89 -6.76 13.48
N ALA A 123 -9.39 -7.86 14.04
CA ALA A 123 -8.47 -7.81 15.17
C ALA A 123 -7.13 -7.18 14.77
N ALA A 124 -6.57 -7.58 13.63
CA ALA A 124 -5.31 -7.02 13.13
C ALA A 124 -5.41 -5.54 12.75
N ASP A 125 -6.58 -5.09 12.25
CA ASP A 125 -6.83 -3.68 11.96
C ASP A 125 -6.87 -2.84 13.25
N ALA A 126 -7.48 -3.37 14.31
CA ALA A 126 -7.44 -2.73 15.62
C ALA A 126 -6.00 -2.66 16.19
N ASP A 127 -5.22 -3.73 16.06
CA ASP A 127 -3.82 -3.74 16.45
C ASP A 127 -2.98 -2.73 15.64
N LEU A 128 -3.25 -2.58 14.34
CA LEU A 128 -2.63 -1.58 13.49
C LEU A 128 -2.94 -0.15 13.97
N HIS A 129 -4.20 0.13 14.29
CA HIS A 129 -4.61 1.44 14.81
C HIS A 129 -3.88 1.77 16.12
N MET A 130 -3.82 0.82 17.05
CA MET A 130 -3.11 1.00 18.33
C MET A 130 -1.59 1.11 18.12
N ALA A 131 -1.01 0.28 17.28
CA ALA A 131 0.42 0.35 16.96
C ALA A 131 0.80 1.63 16.21
N GLY A 132 -0.12 2.22 15.46
CA GLY A 132 0.06 3.50 14.76
C GLY A 132 0.09 4.73 15.68
N GLU A 133 -0.31 4.60 16.95
CA GLU A 133 -0.26 5.70 17.90
C GLU A 133 1.18 6.21 18.09
N GLY A 134 1.33 7.54 18.09
CA GLY A 134 2.64 8.17 18.26
C GLY A 134 3.56 8.10 17.06
N PHE A 135 3.09 7.65 15.90
CA PHE A 135 3.85 7.78 14.66
C PHE A 135 4.01 9.25 14.30
N ALA A 136 5.27 9.70 14.15
CA ALA A 136 5.60 11.13 14.09
C ALA A 136 5.28 11.79 12.75
N LEU A 137 5.20 11.01 11.66
CA LEU A 137 4.89 11.56 10.35
C LEU A 137 3.39 11.57 10.11
N SER A 138 2.92 12.57 9.38
CA SER A 138 1.52 12.66 8.96
C SER A 138 1.43 12.97 7.48
N ARG A 139 0.32 12.57 6.88
CA ARG A 139 0.04 12.81 5.47
C ARG A 139 -1.46 13.16 5.32
N PRO A 140 -1.80 14.14 4.49
CA PRO A 140 -3.21 14.45 4.21
C PRO A 140 -3.91 13.25 3.55
N ASN A 141 -5.13 12.95 3.98
CA ASN A 141 -5.97 11.99 3.26
C ASN A 141 -6.56 12.67 2.02
N ALA A 142 -5.97 12.40 0.84
CA ALA A 142 -6.40 12.95 -0.43
C ALA A 142 -7.76 12.39 -0.93
N LEU A 143 -8.28 11.33 -0.30
CA LEU A 143 -9.55 10.70 -0.67
C LEU A 143 -10.62 10.80 0.45
N SER A 144 -10.52 11.81 1.31
CA SER A 144 -11.54 12.11 2.30
C SER A 144 -12.68 12.95 1.72
N ILE A 145 -13.70 13.23 2.54
CA ILE A 145 -14.91 13.99 2.18
C ILE A 145 -14.61 15.27 1.38
N ALA A 146 -13.54 16.01 1.73
CA ALA A 146 -13.17 17.25 1.04
C ALA A 146 -12.78 17.05 -0.43
N ALA A 147 -12.33 15.85 -0.80
CA ALA A 147 -11.90 15.53 -2.16
C ALA A 147 -13.03 14.97 -3.04
N TRP A 148 -14.11 14.47 -2.44
CA TRP A 148 -15.14 13.75 -3.19
C TRP A 148 -15.92 14.65 -4.15
N ARG A 149 -16.29 15.87 -3.74
CA ARG A 149 -17.02 16.80 -4.62
C ARG A 149 -16.19 17.23 -5.83
N PRO A 150 -14.92 17.67 -5.70
CA PRO A 150 -14.07 17.95 -6.86
C PRO A 150 -13.89 16.73 -7.78
N LEU A 151 -13.73 15.53 -7.20
CA LEU A 151 -13.62 14.30 -7.97
C LEU A 151 -14.89 14.02 -8.77
N PHE A 152 -16.06 14.11 -8.15
CA PHE A 152 -17.34 13.94 -8.84
C PHE A 152 -17.52 14.99 -9.96
N GLN A 153 -17.23 16.26 -9.70
CA GLN A 153 -17.37 17.33 -10.69
C GLN A 153 -16.57 17.05 -11.97
N SER A 154 -15.42 16.39 -11.87
CA SER A 154 -14.62 15.99 -13.04
C SER A 154 -15.32 14.98 -13.96
N ALA A 155 -16.30 14.25 -13.46
CA ALA A 155 -17.04 13.19 -14.16
C ALA A 155 -18.54 13.47 -14.30
N ALA A 156 -19.09 14.49 -13.63
CA ALA A 156 -20.53 14.77 -13.52
C ALA A 156 -21.24 14.84 -14.86
N ALA A 157 -20.65 15.49 -15.86
CA ALA A 157 -21.23 15.61 -17.20
C ALA A 157 -21.46 14.26 -17.90
N ARG A 158 -20.80 13.19 -17.47
CA ARG A 158 -20.91 11.85 -18.02
C ARG A 158 -21.65 10.87 -17.11
N ALA A 159 -22.01 11.28 -15.90
CA ALA A 159 -22.61 10.39 -14.90
C ALA A 159 -23.92 9.76 -15.42
N ASP A 160 -24.78 10.56 -16.06
CA ASP A 160 -26.06 10.09 -16.57
C ASP A 160 -25.96 9.17 -17.80
N THR A 161 -24.77 9.03 -18.40
CA THR A 161 -24.52 7.99 -19.42
C THR A 161 -24.39 6.59 -18.81
N VAL A 162 -24.05 6.50 -17.52
CA VAL A 162 -23.98 5.24 -16.77
C VAL A 162 -25.38 4.83 -16.30
N GLN A 163 -26.11 5.79 -15.71
CA GLN A 163 -27.48 5.59 -15.26
C GLN A 163 -28.21 6.94 -15.27
N PRO A 164 -29.40 7.04 -15.88
CA PRO A 164 -30.19 8.27 -15.86
C PRO A 164 -30.45 8.76 -14.44
N GLY A 165 -30.18 10.05 -14.18
CA GLY A 165 -30.34 10.67 -12.86
C GLY A 165 -29.19 10.43 -11.88
N LEU A 166 -28.11 9.75 -12.28
CA LEU A 166 -26.97 9.47 -11.40
C LEU A 166 -26.27 10.76 -10.95
N ALA A 167 -26.12 11.72 -11.85
CA ALA A 167 -25.50 12.99 -11.50
C ALA A 167 -26.23 13.67 -10.33
N ARG A 168 -27.57 13.80 -10.43
CA ARG A 168 -28.40 14.39 -9.38
C ARG A 168 -28.34 13.58 -8.07
N PHE A 169 -28.37 12.27 -8.17
CA PHE A 169 -28.30 11.40 -7.00
C PHE A 169 -26.99 11.60 -6.23
N VAL A 170 -25.86 11.57 -6.92
CA VAL A 170 -24.54 11.75 -6.29
C VAL A 170 -24.41 13.16 -5.69
N GLU A 171 -24.94 14.19 -6.36
CA GLU A 171 -24.93 15.55 -5.83
C GLU A 171 -25.70 15.67 -4.51
N GLN A 172 -26.88 15.07 -4.44
CA GLN A 172 -27.70 15.03 -3.22
C GLN A 172 -27.01 14.28 -2.08
N GLU A 173 -26.36 13.15 -2.38
CA GLU A 173 -25.59 12.39 -1.40
C GLU A 173 -24.38 13.18 -0.88
N LEU A 174 -23.65 13.85 -1.75
CA LEU A 174 -22.53 14.72 -1.35
C LEU A 174 -23.01 15.87 -0.45
N ASP A 175 -24.14 16.52 -0.78
CA ASP A 175 -24.73 17.56 0.04
C ASP A 175 -25.13 17.06 1.43
N TRP A 176 -25.62 15.83 1.50
CA TRP A 176 -25.99 15.23 2.78
C TRP A 176 -24.73 14.86 3.59
N LEU A 177 -23.74 14.23 2.97
CA LEU A 177 -22.49 13.81 3.61
C LEU A 177 -21.70 15.01 4.15
N GLU A 178 -21.58 16.10 3.37
CA GLU A 178 -20.87 17.30 3.80
C GLU A 178 -21.53 17.97 5.03
N ARG A 179 -22.86 17.90 5.14
CA ARG A 179 -23.59 18.44 6.31
C ARG A 179 -23.58 17.51 7.53
N ASN A 180 -23.46 16.22 7.30
CA ASN A 180 -23.61 15.21 8.35
C ASN A 180 -22.33 14.40 8.62
N TRP A 181 -21.19 14.83 8.04
CA TRP A 181 -19.92 14.10 8.25
C TRP A 181 -19.58 14.09 9.74
N PRO A 182 -19.29 12.91 10.30
CA PRO A 182 -19.02 12.80 11.74
C PRO A 182 -17.76 13.59 12.11
N THR A 183 -17.84 14.32 13.22
CA THR A 183 -16.77 15.12 13.79
C THR A 183 -16.41 14.60 15.17
N GLY A 184 -15.20 14.90 15.66
CA GLY A 184 -14.76 14.51 16.99
C GLY A 184 -14.44 13.02 17.16
N LEU A 185 -14.29 12.27 16.06
CA LEU A 185 -13.83 10.90 16.11
C LEU A 185 -12.32 10.83 16.36
N PRO A 186 -11.82 9.73 16.98
CA PRO A 186 -10.39 9.47 17.04
C PRO A 186 -9.77 9.51 15.65
N GLN A 187 -8.56 10.05 15.56
CA GLN A 187 -7.81 10.15 14.32
C GLN A 187 -6.48 9.43 14.47
N GLY A 188 -6.04 8.78 13.40
CA GLY A 188 -4.79 8.03 13.38
C GLY A 188 -4.50 7.45 12.00
N VAL A 189 -3.48 6.62 11.95
CA VAL A 189 -3.19 5.83 10.75
C VAL A 189 -4.27 4.76 10.59
N ILE A 190 -4.81 4.64 9.39
CA ILE A 190 -5.76 3.58 9.00
C ILE A 190 -5.24 2.87 7.75
N HIS A 191 -5.59 1.62 7.57
CA HIS A 191 -5.22 0.89 6.35
C HIS A 191 -6.01 1.39 5.13
N ALA A 192 -7.31 1.54 5.25
CA ALA A 192 -8.27 2.06 4.27
C ALA A 192 -8.42 1.27 2.95
N ASP A 193 -7.75 0.11 2.80
CA ASP A 193 -7.80 -0.73 1.59
C ASP A 193 -7.68 -2.23 1.91
N LEU A 194 -8.39 -2.71 2.95
CA LEU A 194 -8.40 -4.11 3.37
C LEU A 194 -9.30 -4.98 2.47
N PHE A 195 -9.09 -4.90 1.15
CA PHE A 195 -9.69 -5.84 0.21
C PHE A 195 -9.10 -7.25 0.36
N PRO A 196 -9.83 -8.29 -0.07
CA PRO A 196 -9.39 -9.68 0.08
C PRO A 196 -8.01 -9.98 -0.48
N ASP A 197 -7.62 -9.36 -1.58
CA ASP A 197 -6.34 -9.51 -2.26
C ASP A 197 -5.18 -8.74 -1.59
N ASN A 198 -5.51 -7.88 -0.61
CA ASN A 198 -4.52 -7.17 0.22
C ASN A 198 -4.28 -7.85 1.58
N VAL A 199 -4.93 -8.99 1.84
CA VAL A 199 -4.77 -9.73 3.11
C VAL A 199 -4.37 -11.17 2.85
N PHE A 200 -3.31 -11.63 3.51
CA PHE A 200 -2.71 -12.94 3.27
C PHE A 200 -2.79 -13.80 4.52
N PHE A 201 -3.11 -15.07 4.32
CA PHE A 201 -3.31 -16.06 5.39
C PHE A 201 -2.37 -17.25 5.21
N ILE A 202 -1.90 -17.80 6.33
CA ILE A 202 -1.32 -19.13 6.42
C ILE A 202 -2.34 -20.01 7.14
N GLY A 203 -2.99 -20.89 6.38
CA GLY A 203 -4.17 -21.59 6.88
C GLY A 203 -5.32 -20.63 7.19
N ASN A 204 -5.77 -20.60 8.44
CA ASN A 204 -6.84 -19.68 8.88
C ASN A 204 -6.33 -18.47 9.67
N LYS A 205 -5.01 -18.35 9.88
CA LYS A 205 -4.43 -17.22 10.61
C LYS A 205 -3.96 -16.16 9.63
N LEU A 206 -4.26 -14.91 9.93
CA LEU A 206 -3.72 -13.78 9.17
C LEU A 206 -2.19 -13.79 9.28
N SER A 207 -1.52 -13.76 8.13
CA SER A 207 -0.08 -13.60 8.04
C SER A 207 0.30 -12.13 7.98
N THR A 208 -0.28 -11.41 7.04
CA THR A 208 0.00 -9.98 6.86
C THR A 208 -1.11 -9.28 6.10
N ALA A 209 -1.19 -7.95 6.26
CA ALA A 209 -1.89 -7.06 5.35
C ALA A 209 -0.87 -6.26 4.52
N GLN A 210 -1.14 -6.07 3.25
CA GLN A 210 -0.24 -5.34 2.35
C GLN A 210 -0.28 -3.84 2.63
N LEU A 211 0.85 -3.28 3.09
CA LEU A 211 0.97 -1.87 3.46
C LEU A 211 1.64 -0.98 2.38
N LEU A 212 2.02 -1.56 1.25
CA LEU A 212 2.84 -0.87 0.23
C LEU A 212 2.05 -0.14 -0.85
N THR A 213 0.73 -0.13 -0.81
CA THR A 213 -0.03 0.62 -1.80
C THR A 213 -0.14 2.08 -1.38
N SER A 214 0.18 2.99 -2.30
CA SER A 214 0.02 4.44 -2.10
C SER A 214 -1.40 4.85 -1.71
N ASP A 215 -2.37 4.00 -2.00
CA ASP A 215 -3.80 4.21 -1.70
C ASP A 215 -4.23 3.59 -0.37
N GLY A 216 -3.50 2.61 0.15
CA GLY A 216 -3.93 1.77 1.25
C GLY A 216 -3.63 2.28 2.66
N VAL A 217 -2.86 3.35 2.84
CA VAL A 217 -2.54 3.89 4.18
C VAL A 217 -2.88 5.37 4.23
N ARG A 218 -3.79 5.75 5.10
CA ARG A 218 -4.33 7.11 5.20
C ARG A 218 -4.43 7.57 6.65
#